data_ca58d8cb289f3b3711af7d39e80c067e
#
_entry.id   ca58d8cb289f3b3711af7d39e80c067e
#
_cell.length_a   1.000
_cell.length_b   1.000
_cell.length_c   1.000
_cell.angle_alpha   90.00
_cell.angle_beta   90.00
_cell.angle_gamma   90.00
#
_symmetry.space_group_name_H-M   'P 1'
#
loop_
_entity.id
_entity.type
_entity.pdbx_description
1 polymer ?
#
loop_
_entity_poly.entity_id
_entity_poly.type
_entity_poly.pdbx_seq_one_letter_code
_entity_poly.pdbx_strand_id
1 'polypeptide(L)'
;MQMANDKVQLFEERSIRTAWVEDEEEWYFSIVDVVGVLTEQSDIDGARNYWKVLKNRLKEEGSQLVTNCNQLKMTAQDGKKRLTDVANTEQLLRIVQSIPSKKAEPV
;
A
#
# COMPACT_ATOMS: atom_id res chain seq x y z
N MET A 1 4.12 19.75 16.46
CA MET A 1 4.04 19.25 15.08
C MET A 1 4.15 17.75 15.04
N GLN A 2 3.41 17.15 14.18
CA GLN A 2 3.40 15.71 14.09
C GLN A 2 4.65 15.17 13.43
N MET A 3 5.13 14.06 13.93
CA MET A 3 6.26 13.36 13.33
C MET A 3 5.85 12.67 12.03
N ALA A 4 4.62 12.21 11.98
CA ALA A 4 4.05 11.65 10.79
C ALA A 4 2.65 12.21 10.61
N ASN A 5 2.36 12.65 9.41
CA ASN A 5 1.04 13.17 9.07
C ASN A 5 0.30 12.14 8.26
N ASP A 6 -0.82 11.69 8.81
CA ASP A 6 -1.70 10.81 8.06
C ASP A 6 -2.49 11.67 7.09
N LYS A 7 -2.38 11.36 5.82
CA LYS A 7 -3.16 12.03 4.79
C LYS A 7 -3.89 10.98 3.98
N VAL A 8 -4.99 11.41 3.41
CA VAL A 8 -5.78 10.55 2.53
C VAL A 8 -5.81 11.22 1.16
N GLN A 9 -5.38 10.49 0.15
CA GLN A 9 -5.43 10.97 -1.21
C GLN A 9 -6.45 10.17 -1.98
N LEU A 10 -7.16 10.85 -2.86
CA LEU A 10 -8.16 10.20 -3.69
C LEU A 10 -7.52 9.74 -4.99
N PHE A 11 -7.83 8.51 -5.36
CA PHE A 11 -7.42 7.94 -6.62
C PHE A 11 -8.62 7.23 -7.21
N GLU A 12 -9.14 7.75 -8.31
CA GLU A 12 -10.36 7.20 -8.94
C GLU A 12 -11.50 7.06 -7.94
N GLU A 13 -11.71 8.09 -7.15
CA GLU A 13 -12.75 8.16 -6.12
C GLU A 13 -12.53 7.18 -4.96
N ARG A 14 -11.32 6.67 -4.84
CA ARG A 14 -10.95 5.81 -3.73
C ARG A 14 -9.86 6.46 -2.90
N SER A 15 -9.89 6.18 -1.61
CA SER A 15 -8.96 6.77 -0.66
C SER A 15 -7.73 5.90 -0.49
N ILE A 16 -6.56 6.51 -0.63
CA ILE A 16 -5.29 5.82 -0.37
C ILE A 16 -4.65 6.54 0.81
N ARG A 17 -4.47 5.82 1.90
CA ARG A 17 -3.86 6.40 3.09
C ARG A 17 -2.37 6.58 2.85
N THR A 18 -1.88 7.75 3.23
CA THR A 18 -0.47 8.09 3.10
C THR A 18 0.05 8.66 4.42
N ALA A 19 1.34 8.57 4.61
CA ALA A 19 1.98 9.13 5.79
C ALA A 19 3.33 9.73 5.43
N TRP A 20 3.63 10.89 5.99
CA TRP A 20 4.94 11.51 5.87
C TRP A 20 5.75 11.13 7.10
N VAL A 21 6.91 10.54 6.89
CA VAL A 21 7.83 10.19 7.98
C VAL A 21 8.98 11.18 7.95
N GLU A 22 8.98 12.10 8.90
CA GLU A 22 9.89 13.23 8.90
C GLU A 22 11.34 12.83 9.06
N ASP A 23 11.62 11.83 9.91
CA ASP A 23 12.97 11.36 10.13
C ASP A 23 13.63 10.84 8.86
N GLU A 24 12.83 10.33 7.93
CA GLU A 24 13.32 9.78 6.67
C GLU A 24 13.06 10.71 5.49
N GLU A 25 12.29 11.76 5.72
CA GLU A 25 11.85 12.68 4.67
C GLU A 25 11.24 11.93 3.50
N GLU A 26 10.33 11.02 3.81
CA GLU A 26 9.78 10.08 2.83
C GLU A 26 8.28 9.98 3.02
N TRP A 27 7.56 9.91 1.90
CA TRP A 27 6.15 9.58 1.90
C TRP A 27 5.98 8.07 1.80
N TYR A 28 5.08 7.55 2.61
CA TYR A 28 4.73 6.13 2.57
C TYR A 28 3.25 5.97 2.27
N PHE A 29 2.93 4.94 1.51
CA PHE A 29 1.59 4.68 1.02
C PHE A 29 1.12 3.32 1.52
N SER A 30 -0.16 3.22 1.88
CA SER A 30 -0.75 1.96 2.26
C SER A 30 -0.83 1.05 1.04
N ILE A 31 -0.12 -0.08 1.11
CA ILE A 31 -0.06 -1.01 -0.02
C ILE A 31 -1.44 -1.61 -0.29
N VAL A 32 -2.16 -1.96 0.76
CA VAL A 32 -3.50 -2.55 0.63
C VAL A 32 -4.44 -1.61 -0.11
N ASP A 33 -4.39 -0.32 0.21
CA ASP A 33 -5.25 0.67 -0.44
C ASP A 33 -4.94 0.77 -1.93
N VAL A 34 -3.66 0.81 -2.29
CA VAL A 34 -3.24 0.88 -3.69
C VAL A 34 -3.65 -0.39 -4.44
N VAL A 35 -3.40 -1.55 -3.83
CA VAL A 35 -3.78 -2.82 -4.41
C VAL A 35 -5.28 -2.87 -4.65
N GLY A 36 -6.06 -2.37 -3.70
CA GLY A 36 -7.51 -2.34 -3.83
C GLY A 36 -7.97 -1.54 -5.03
N VAL A 37 -7.34 -0.38 -5.26
CA VAL A 37 -7.67 0.45 -6.42
C VAL A 37 -7.30 -0.25 -7.72
N LEU A 38 -6.08 -0.76 -7.79
CA LEU A 38 -5.54 -1.34 -9.01
C LEU A 38 -6.23 -2.64 -9.41
N THR A 39 -6.71 -3.41 -8.44
CA THR A 39 -7.39 -4.67 -8.71
C THR A 39 -8.90 -4.53 -8.65
N GLU A 40 -9.38 -3.30 -8.48
CA GLU A 40 -10.81 -2.97 -8.47
C GLU A 40 -11.60 -3.77 -7.44
N GLN A 41 -10.98 -4.00 -6.28
CA GLN A 41 -11.68 -4.66 -5.18
C GLN A 41 -12.75 -3.73 -4.63
N SER A 42 -13.91 -4.29 -4.33
CA SER A 42 -15.03 -3.50 -3.85
C SER A 42 -14.91 -3.15 -2.36
N ASP A 43 -14.11 -3.90 -1.61
CA ASP A 43 -13.94 -3.65 -0.19
C ASP A 43 -12.51 -3.90 0.25
N ILE A 44 -12.23 -3.49 1.49
CA ILE A 44 -10.88 -3.58 2.04
C ILE A 44 -10.45 -5.03 2.29
N ASP A 45 -11.40 -5.90 2.58
CA ASP A 45 -11.08 -7.31 2.84
C ASP A 45 -10.59 -8.00 1.58
N GLY A 46 -11.21 -7.69 0.44
CA GLY A 46 -10.73 -8.19 -0.85
C GLY A 46 -9.34 -7.71 -1.16
N ALA A 47 -9.06 -6.44 -0.89
CA ALA A 47 -7.74 -5.87 -1.11
C ALA A 47 -6.69 -6.50 -0.19
N ARG A 48 -7.03 -6.73 1.07
CA ARG A 48 -6.12 -7.38 2.02
C ARG A 48 -5.78 -8.79 1.57
N ASN A 49 -6.79 -9.53 1.12
CA ASN A 49 -6.58 -10.89 0.67
C ASN A 49 -5.69 -10.93 -0.57
N TYR A 50 -5.94 -10.02 -1.50
CA TYR A 50 -5.12 -9.93 -2.71
C TYR A 50 -3.67 -9.65 -2.35
N TRP A 51 -3.43 -8.65 -1.48
CA TRP A 51 -2.09 -8.31 -1.06
C TRP A 51 -1.41 -9.48 -0.34
N LYS A 52 -2.15 -10.19 0.49
CA LYS A 52 -1.60 -11.34 1.20
C LYS A 52 -1.08 -12.40 0.22
N VAL A 53 -1.88 -12.71 -0.79
CA VAL A 53 -1.49 -13.69 -1.80
C VAL A 53 -0.30 -13.21 -2.62
N LEU A 54 -0.35 -11.96 -3.05
CA LEU A 54 0.74 -11.36 -3.84
C LEU A 54 2.03 -11.32 -3.02
N LYS A 55 1.93 -10.92 -1.77
CA LYS A 55 3.08 -10.82 -0.88
C LYS A 55 3.76 -12.18 -0.70
N ASN A 56 2.95 -13.23 -0.50
CA ASN A 56 3.49 -14.57 -0.35
C ASN A 56 4.18 -15.04 -1.63
N ARG A 57 3.60 -14.73 -2.78
CA ARG A 57 4.21 -15.10 -4.06
C ARG A 57 5.54 -14.39 -4.26
N LEU A 58 5.59 -13.08 -3.98
CA LEU A 58 6.82 -12.31 -4.11
C LEU A 58 7.88 -12.81 -3.15
N LYS A 59 7.47 -13.19 -1.95
CA LYS A 59 8.39 -13.73 -0.96
C LYS A 59 8.99 -15.06 -1.42
N GLU A 60 8.18 -15.92 -2.03
CA GLU A 60 8.64 -17.18 -2.57
C GLU A 60 9.62 -17.00 -3.71
N GLU A 61 9.45 -15.91 -4.46
CA GLU A 61 10.36 -15.56 -5.56
C GLU A 61 11.64 -14.90 -5.06
N GLY A 62 11.77 -14.72 -3.74
CA GLY A 62 12.94 -14.11 -3.16
C GLY A 62 12.98 -12.59 -3.28
N SER A 63 11.83 -11.97 -3.51
CA SER A 63 11.77 -10.53 -3.67
C SER A 63 12.11 -9.79 -2.39
N GLN A 64 13.04 -8.85 -2.49
CA GLN A 64 13.43 -8.01 -1.35
C GLN A 64 12.34 -7.00 -0.99
N LEU A 65 11.43 -6.73 -1.92
CA LEU A 65 10.35 -5.78 -1.68
C LEU A 65 9.50 -6.15 -0.48
N VAL A 66 9.20 -7.44 -0.32
CA VAL A 66 8.36 -7.89 0.79
C VAL A 66 9.19 -8.18 2.04
N THR A 67 10.45 -8.55 1.87
CA THR A 67 11.33 -8.82 3.00
C THR A 67 11.61 -7.54 3.80
N ASN A 68 11.75 -6.43 3.10
CA ASN A 68 12.04 -5.14 3.70
C ASN A 68 10.83 -4.21 3.76
N CYS A 69 9.64 -4.79 3.72
CA CYS A 69 8.41 -4.01 3.74
C CYS A 69 8.24 -3.34 5.11
N ASN A 70 8.08 -2.02 5.10
CA ASN A 70 7.87 -1.26 6.31
C ASN A 70 6.42 -1.32 6.74
N GLN A 71 6.19 -1.11 8.03
CA GLN A 71 4.83 -1.02 8.56
C GLN A 71 4.70 0.26 9.38
N LEU A 72 3.58 0.92 9.20
CA LEU A 72 3.23 2.11 9.98
C LEU A 72 1.82 1.95 10.51
N LYS A 73 1.56 2.56 11.66
CA LYS A 73 0.21 2.59 12.19
C LYS A 73 -0.61 3.60 11.42
N MET A 74 -1.70 3.15 10.86
CA MET A 74 -2.62 4.00 10.10
C MET A 74 -4.05 3.77 10.57
N THR A 75 -4.87 4.78 10.41
CA THR A 75 -6.27 4.69 10.83
C THR A 75 -7.03 3.71 9.95
N ALA A 76 -7.64 2.72 10.57
CA ALA A 76 -8.45 1.72 9.87
C ALA A 76 -9.91 2.18 9.77
N GLN A 77 -10.72 1.39 9.10
CA GLN A 77 -12.14 1.72 8.90
C GLN A 77 -12.89 1.85 10.23
N ASP A 78 -12.47 1.12 11.24
CA ASP A 78 -13.12 1.17 12.57
C ASP A 78 -12.62 2.34 13.41
N GLY A 79 -11.77 3.21 12.85
CA GLY A 79 -11.24 4.37 13.54
C GLY A 79 -10.03 4.08 14.41
N LYS A 80 -9.62 2.86 14.50
CA LYS A 80 -8.45 2.49 15.31
C LYS A 80 -7.18 2.49 14.46
N LYS A 81 -6.05 2.77 15.12
CA LYS A 81 -4.75 2.71 14.47
C LYS A 81 -4.29 1.26 14.46
N ARG A 82 -3.90 0.79 13.27
CA ARG A 82 -3.42 -0.58 13.08
C ARG A 82 -2.16 -0.56 12.24
N LEU A 83 -1.27 -1.51 12.49
CA LEU A 83 -0.07 -1.66 11.66
C LEU A 83 -0.48 -2.02 10.25
N THR A 84 0.05 -1.28 9.31
CA THR A 84 -0.30 -1.39 7.89
C THR A 84 0.97 -1.50 7.07
N ASP A 85 1.03 -2.44 6.16
CA ASP A 85 2.15 -2.55 5.23
C ASP A 85 2.20 -1.32 4.35
N VAL A 86 3.35 -0.66 4.30
CA VAL A 86 3.52 0.58 3.52
C VAL A 86 4.75 0.47 2.64
N ALA A 87 4.77 1.30 1.60
CA ALA A 87 5.89 1.38 0.69
C ALA A 87 6.10 2.84 0.29
N ASN A 88 7.36 3.22 0.08
CA ASN A 88 7.64 4.53 -0.48
C ASN A 88 7.35 4.49 -1.99
N THR A 89 7.55 5.61 -2.68
CA THR A 89 7.22 5.70 -4.10
C THR A 89 7.96 4.67 -4.94
N GLU A 90 9.25 4.52 -4.71
CA GLU A 90 10.07 3.58 -5.47
C GLU A 90 9.62 2.14 -5.27
N GLN A 91 9.43 1.76 -4.02
CA GLN A 91 8.97 0.41 -3.69
C GLN A 91 7.57 0.15 -4.24
N LEU A 92 6.72 1.17 -4.15
CA LEU A 92 5.34 1.06 -4.61
C LEU A 92 5.29 0.80 -6.11
N LEU A 93 6.13 1.50 -6.89
CA LEU A 93 6.17 1.29 -8.33
C LEU A 93 6.53 -0.15 -8.68
N ARG A 94 7.45 -0.73 -7.94
CA ARG A 94 7.84 -2.12 -8.17
C ARG A 94 6.71 -3.10 -7.84
N ILE A 95 5.99 -2.82 -6.76
CA ILE A 95 4.86 -3.64 -6.37
C ILE A 95 3.75 -3.54 -7.42
N VAL A 96 3.48 -2.33 -7.89
CA VAL A 96 2.47 -2.09 -8.93
C VAL A 96 2.79 -2.86 -10.20
N GLN A 97 4.04 -2.91 -10.58
CA GLN A 97 4.47 -3.65 -11.77
C GLN A 97 4.24 -5.15 -11.65
N SER A 98 4.09 -5.65 -10.44
CA SER A 98 3.82 -7.06 -10.19
C SER A 98 2.33 -7.40 -10.22
N ILE A 99 1.48 -6.40 -10.34
CA ILE A 99 0.03 -6.58 -10.34
C ILE A 99 -0.48 -6.65 -11.79
N PRO A 100 -1.06 -7.77 -12.20
CA PRO A 100 -1.64 -7.87 -13.54
C PRO A 100 -3.01 -7.20 -13.57
N SER A 101 -3.03 -5.88 -13.70
CA SER A 101 -4.24 -5.09 -13.65
C SER A 101 -4.30 -4.17 -14.87
N LYS A 102 -5.50 -3.94 -15.36
CA LYS A 102 -5.71 -3.02 -16.48
C LYS A 102 -5.27 -1.61 -16.13
N LYS A 103 -5.36 -1.24 -14.86
CA LYS A 103 -4.97 0.09 -14.41
C LYS A 103 -3.47 0.22 -14.22
N ALA A 104 -2.79 -0.88 -13.98
CA ALA A 104 -1.34 -0.90 -13.78
C ALA A 104 -0.57 -1.09 -15.08
N GLU A 105 -1.20 -1.69 -16.07
CA GLU A 105 -0.54 -1.97 -17.34
C GLU A 105 -0.68 -0.79 -18.30
N PRO A 106 0.41 -0.37 -18.91
CA PRO A 106 0.32 0.62 -19.98
C PRO A 106 -0.41 -0.01 -21.17
N VAL A 107 -1.19 0.78 -21.81
CA VAL A 107 -1.95 0.33 -22.97
C VAL A 107 -1.11 0.48 -24.23
#